data_8f5e57a5fc326afd6b9a749b9f5736d1
#
_entry.id   8f5e57a5fc326afd6b9a749b9f5736d1
#
_cell.length_a   1.000
_cell.length_b   1.000
_cell.length_c   1.000
_cell.angle_alpha   90.00
_cell.angle_beta   90.00
_cell.angle_gamma   90.00
#
_symmetry.space_group_name_H-M   'P 1'
#
loop_
_entity.id
_entity.type
_entity.pdbx_description
1 polymer ?
#
loop_
_entity_poly.entity_id
_entity_poly.type
_entity_poly.pdbx_seq_one_letter_code
_entity_poly.pdbx_strand_id
1 'polypeptide(L)'
;MSKKNLTMALATAFFVMGCGQQDAPAPSAAAAPAVTAAPAPVADNALGKSIYGKTCAMCHAAGVAGAPKPGDKADWGPRIAQGQAVLDKHALEGFTGAKGMMPARGGAAALSDDEVKAAVQFMVAQSQ
;
A
#
# COMPACT_ATOMS: atom_id res chain seq x y z
N MET A 1 -38.95 -38.94 -9.23
CA MET A 1 -38.47 -40.28 -9.58
C MET A 1 -36.99 -40.33 -9.16
N SER A 2 -36.75 -40.86 -7.96
CA SER A 2 -36.29 -42.25 -7.74
C SER A 2 -34.87 -42.46 -8.28
N LYS A 3 -33.84 -42.88 -7.56
CA LYS A 3 -33.60 -43.85 -6.45
C LYS A 3 -32.18 -43.61 -5.96
N LYS A 4 -31.86 -43.53 -4.66
CA LYS A 4 -31.44 -44.63 -3.75
C LYS A 4 -30.27 -45.46 -4.28
N ASN A 5 -29.15 -45.44 -3.53
CA ASN A 5 -28.47 -46.58 -2.92
C ASN A 5 -27.24 -46.01 -2.22
N LEU A 6 -27.04 -46.04 -0.95
CA LEU A 6 -27.02 -47.07 0.12
C LEU A 6 -25.80 -48.01 -0.02
N THR A 7 -25.11 -48.09 1.09
CA THR A 7 -24.13 -49.04 1.58
C THR A 7 -22.66 -48.84 1.14
N MET A 8 -21.60 -49.02 1.94
CA MET A 8 -21.44 -49.85 3.16
C MET A 8 -20.08 -49.51 3.80
N ALA A 9 -20.06 -49.58 5.08
CA ALA A 9 -18.91 -49.49 5.98
C ALA A 9 -17.77 -50.46 5.65
N LEU A 10 -16.54 -50.09 5.97
CA LEU A 10 -15.60 -51.01 6.58
C LEU A 10 -14.59 -50.23 7.46
N ALA A 11 -14.63 -50.53 8.73
CA ALA A 11 -13.64 -50.13 9.71
C ALA A 11 -12.37 -50.97 9.56
N THR A 12 -11.24 -50.31 9.62
CA THR A 12 -9.99 -51.00 10.01
C THR A 12 -9.17 -50.03 10.85
N ALA A 13 -9.14 -50.33 12.15
CA ALA A 13 -8.24 -49.74 13.09
C ALA A 13 -6.81 -50.26 12.83
N PHE A 14 -5.88 -49.36 12.70
CA PHE A 14 -4.46 -49.66 12.87
C PHE A 14 -3.89 -48.75 13.94
N PHE A 15 -3.69 -49.37 15.11
CA PHE A 15 -2.82 -48.84 16.16
C PHE A 15 -1.38 -48.99 15.67
N VAL A 16 -0.67 -47.90 15.56
CA VAL A 16 0.80 -47.89 15.55
C VAL A 16 1.27 -46.92 16.61
N MET A 17 1.72 -47.47 17.71
CA MET A 17 2.61 -46.80 18.66
C MET A 17 3.89 -46.44 17.94
N GLY A 18 4.23 -45.16 17.94
CA GLY A 18 5.50 -44.66 17.42
C GLY A 18 6.01 -43.52 18.33
N CYS A 19 7.11 -43.80 18.96
CA CYS A 19 7.86 -43.03 19.94
C CYS A 19 8.07 -41.56 19.60
N GLY A 20 8.04 -40.75 20.63
CA GLY A 20 8.85 -39.60 20.97
C GLY A 20 9.62 -38.87 19.85
N GLN A 21 9.09 -37.73 19.45
CA GLN A 21 9.88 -36.67 18.85
C GLN A 21 9.95 -35.55 19.86
N GLN A 22 11.13 -35.33 20.39
CA GLN A 22 11.44 -34.18 21.22
C GLN A 22 11.23 -32.92 20.40
N ASP A 23 10.30 -32.09 20.85
CA ASP A 23 10.14 -30.72 20.38
C ASP A 23 11.40 -29.93 20.71
N ALA A 24 12.25 -29.76 19.72
CA ALA A 24 13.25 -28.74 19.76
C ALA A 24 12.52 -27.37 19.66
N PRO A 25 12.79 -26.43 20.58
CA PRO A 25 12.20 -25.10 20.46
C PRO A 25 12.70 -24.47 19.14
N ALA A 26 11.76 -24.16 18.26
CA ALA A 26 12.03 -23.35 17.08
C ALA A 26 12.67 -22.03 17.54
N PRO A 27 13.74 -21.55 16.87
CA PRO A 27 14.28 -20.25 17.19
C PRO A 27 13.17 -19.22 16.95
N SER A 28 12.77 -18.57 18.03
CA SER A 28 11.90 -17.39 17.98
C SER A 28 12.59 -16.39 17.06
N ALA A 29 12.03 -16.22 15.87
CA ALA A 29 12.41 -15.13 14.99
C ALA A 29 12.13 -13.85 15.78
N ALA A 30 13.21 -13.27 16.32
CA ALA A 30 13.15 -11.93 16.89
C ALA A 30 12.57 -11.03 15.81
N ALA A 31 11.37 -10.54 16.05
CA ALA A 31 10.78 -9.49 15.25
C ALA A 31 11.78 -8.33 15.25
N ALA A 32 12.40 -8.09 14.11
CA ALA A 32 13.19 -6.89 13.92
C ALA A 32 12.29 -5.70 14.29
N PRO A 33 12.77 -4.74 15.09
CA PRO A 33 11.98 -3.56 15.39
C PRO A 33 11.63 -2.91 14.06
N ALA A 34 10.34 -2.75 13.80
CA ALA A 34 9.86 -1.92 12.72
C ALA A 34 10.46 -0.53 12.96
N VAL A 35 11.49 -0.19 12.23
CA VAL A 35 11.99 1.17 12.17
C VAL A 35 10.85 2.00 11.59
N THR A 36 10.08 2.61 12.49
CA THR A 36 9.19 3.69 12.16
C THR A 36 10.10 4.80 11.65
N ALA A 37 10.29 4.85 10.33
CA ALA A 37 10.98 5.97 9.72
C ALA A 37 10.20 7.21 10.10
N ALA A 38 10.76 8.00 11.00
CA ALA A 38 10.23 9.32 11.32
C ALA A 38 10.10 10.09 9.99
N PRO A 39 9.00 10.83 9.78
CA PRO A 39 8.89 11.69 8.61
C PRO A 39 10.12 12.59 8.55
N ALA A 40 10.86 12.51 7.46
CA ALA A 40 11.97 13.44 7.24
C ALA A 40 11.43 14.87 7.34
N PRO A 41 12.18 15.82 7.93
CA PRO A 41 11.74 17.20 8.07
C PRO A 41 11.30 17.73 6.71
N VAL A 42 10.05 18.16 6.62
CA VAL A 42 9.42 18.71 5.40
C VAL A 42 10.01 20.04 4.94
N ALA A 43 11.12 20.50 5.57
CA ALA A 43 11.60 21.85 5.44
C ALA A 43 12.18 22.20 4.05
N ASP A 44 12.68 21.25 3.26
CA ASP A 44 13.24 21.54 1.93
C ASP A 44 13.09 20.35 0.97
N ASN A 45 11.84 19.97 0.66
CA ASN A 45 11.61 19.00 -0.39
C ASN A 45 11.69 19.66 -1.78
N ALA A 46 12.85 20.21 -2.13
CA ALA A 46 13.09 20.86 -3.42
C ALA A 46 12.92 19.89 -4.59
N LEU A 47 13.33 18.63 -4.40
CA LEU A 47 13.09 17.57 -5.38
C LEU A 47 11.60 17.34 -5.59
N GLY A 48 10.84 17.11 -4.51
CA GLY A 48 9.40 16.89 -4.60
C GLY A 48 8.66 18.05 -5.23
N LYS A 49 9.01 19.29 -4.88
CA LYS A 49 8.47 20.50 -5.52
C LYS A 49 8.75 20.53 -7.01
N SER A 50 9.99 20.20 -7.41
CA SER A 50 10.39 20.18 -8.82
C SER A 50 9.62 19.12 -9.62
N ILE A 51 9.54 17.88 -9.10
CA ILE A 51 8.81 16.79 -9.74
C ILE A 51 7.31 17.09 -9.79
N TYR A 52 6.74 17.58 -8.69
CA TYR A 52 5.35 18.02 -8.67
C TYR A 52 5.07 19.03 -9.80
N GLY A 53 5.87 20.07 -9.91
CA GLY A 53 5.65 21.13 -10.90
C GLY A 53 5.76 20.65 -12.36
N LYS A 54 6.65 19.68 -12.61
CA LYS A 54 6.90 19.17 -13.97
C LYS A 54 5.89 18.11 -14.43
N THR A 55 5.36 17.32 -13.49
CA THR A 55 4.56 16.14 -13.82
C THR A 55 3.19 16.17 -13.16
N CYS A 56 3.14 16.22 -11.84
CA CYS A 56 1.92 15.99 -11.07
C CYS A 56 0.94 17.17 -11.17
N ALA A 57 1.46 18.39 -11.27
CA ALA A 57 0.67 19.61 -11.32
C ALA A 57 -0.29 19.67 -12.50
N MET A 58 -0.02 18.95 -13.59
CA MET A 58 -0.92 18.90 -14.76
C MET A 58 -2.36 18.51 -14.36
N CYS A 59 -2.49 17.57 -13.42
CA CYS A 59 -3.78 17.15 -12.91
C CYS A 59 -4.08 17.75 -11.53
N HIS A 60 -3.10 17.72 -10.62
CA HIS A 60 -3.33 18.07 -9.23
C HIS A 60 -3.39 19.57 -8.95
N ALA A 61 -2.86 20.45 -9.79
CA ALA A 61 -2.99 21.89 -9.58
C ALA A 61 -4.42 22.39 -9.78
N ALA A 62 -5.11 21.89 -10.80
CA ALA A 62 -6.46 22.32 -11.17
C ALA A 62 -7.56 21.33 -10.76
N GLY A 63 -7.21 20.15 -10.24
CA GLY A 63 -8.19 19.10 -9.89
C GLY A 63 -8.75 18.38 -11.11
N VAL A 64 -7.97 18.23 -12.18
CA VAL A 64 -8.39 17.55 -13.41
C VAL A 64 -8.81 16.11 -13.09
N ALA A 65 -9.94 15.69 -13.66
CA ALA A 65 -10.49 14.35 -13.49
C ALA A 65 -10.61 13.88 -12.02
N GLY A 66 -10.89 14.82 -11.11
CA GLY A 66 -11.06 14.52 -9.69
C GLY A 66 -9.75 14.37 -8.89
N ALA A 67 -8.62 14.77 -9.46
CA ALA A 67 -7.33 14.75 -8.76
C ALA A 67 -7.35 15.69 -7.54
N PRO A 68 -6.94 15.23 -6.34
CA PRO A 68 -6.95 16.06 -5.15
C PRO A 68 -5.93 17.19 -5.24
N LYS A 69 -6.37 18.43 -5.01
CA LYS A 69 -5.49 19.60 -5.08
C LYS A 69 -4.68 19.73 -3.80
N PRO A 70 -3.35 19.95 -3.87
CA PRO A 70 -2.57 20.29 -2.69
C PRO A 70 -3.15 21.54 -2.00
N GLY A 71 -3.21 21.51 -0.67
CA GLY A 71 -3.84 22.55 0.14
C GLY A 71 -5.33 22.32 0.45
N ASP A 72 -6.00 21.44 -0.26
CA ASP A 72 -7.38 21.06 0.07
C ASP A 72 -7.38 20.06 1.24
N LYS A 73 -7.38 20.57 2.46
CA LYS A 73 -7.33 19.76 3.68
C LYS A 73 -8.52 18.80 3.81
N ALA A 74 -9.69 19.20 3.33
CA ALA A 74 -10.89 18.36 3.40
C ALA A 74 -10.76 17.13 2.51
N ASP A 75 -10.19 17.29 1.32
CA ASP A 75 -9.97 16.19 0.39
C ASP A 75 -8.73 15.35 0.75
N TRP A 76 -7.69 15.98 1.30
CA TRP A 76 -6.45 15.29 1.67
C TRP A 76 -6.51 14.60 3.03
N GLY A 77 -7.27 15.11 4.00
CA GLY A 77 -7.34 14.56 5.35
C GLY A 77 -7.60 13.05 5.39
N PRO A 78 -8.67 12.54 4.74
CA PRO A 78 -8.94 11.10 4.69
C PRO A 78 -7.87 10.28 3.96
N ARG A 79 -7.13 10.90 3.02
CA ARG A 79 -6.02 10.24 2.32
C ARG A 79 -4.79 10.14 3.21
N ILE A 80 -4.42 11.24 3.86
CA ILE A 80 -3.28 11.30 4.79
C ILE A 80 -3.48 10.33 5.95
N ALA A 81 -4.71 10.17 6.43
CA ALA A 81 -5.04 9.21 7.49
C ALA A 81 -4.73 7.74 7.12
N GLN A 82 -4.64 7.40 5.84
CA GLN A 82 -4.23 6.07 5.39
C GLN A 82 -2.73 5.81 5.58
N GLY A 83 -1.94 6.85 5.80
CA GLY A 83 -0.50 6.80 5.97
C GLY A 83 0.29 6.96 4.67
N GLN A 84 1.52 7.46 4.81
CA GLN A 84 2.42 7.80 3.70
C GLN A 84 2.67 6.61 2.75
N ALA A 85 2.88 5.42 3.30
CA ALA A 85 3.16 4.23 2.49
C ALA A 85 2.02 3.87 1.52
N VAL A 86 0.77 4.11 1.91
CA VAL A 86 -0.40 3.88 1.04
C VAL A 86 -0.45 4.93 -0.06
N LEU A 87 -0.17 6.18 0.26
CA LEU A 87 -0.13 7.27 -0.73
C LEU A 87 0.98 7.06 -1.76
N ASP A 88 2.17 6.67 -1.29
CA ASP A 88 3.31 6.34 -2.15
C ASP A 88 2.97 5.18 -3.10
N LYS A 89 2.37 4.11 -2.58
CA LYS A 89 1.93 2.98 -3.38
C LYS A 89 0.95 3.40 -4.47
N HIS A 90 -0.07 4.18 -4.13
CA HIS A 90 -1.06 4.67 -5.10
C HIS A 90 -0.42 5.52 -6.19
N ALA A 91 0.58 6.33 -5.86
CA ALA A 91 1.28 7.14 -6.83
C ALA A 91 2.21 6.32 -7.73
N LEU A 92 2.87 5.29 -7.18
CA LEU A 92 3.79 4.42 -7.92
C LEU A 92 3.05 3.47 -8.87
N GLU A 93 1.99 2.83 -8.38
CA GLU A 93 1.28 1.76 -9.10
C GLU A 93 0.07 2.28 -9.89
N GLY A 94 -0.36 3.52 -9.60
CA GLY A 94 -1.63 4.05 -10.06
C GLY A 94 -2.76 3.71 -9.09
N PHE A 95 -3.86 4.44 -9.21
CA PHE A 95 -5.02 4.27 -8.33
C PHE A 95 -6.30 4.61 -9.06
N THR A 96 -7.32 3.77 -8.93
CA THR A 96 -8.68 4.05 -9.38
C THR A 96 -9.59 4.15 -8.16
N GLY A 97 -10.24 5.29 -8.01
CA GLY A 97 -11.14 5.58 -6.90
C GLY A 97 -12.44 6.23 -7.35
N ALA A 98 -13.29 6.57 -6.40
CA ALA A 98 -14.61 7.16 -6.68
C ALA A 98 -14.55 8.50 -7.43
N LYS A 99 -13.45 9.24 -7.32
CA LYS A 99 -13.28 10.54 -7.97
C LYS A 99 -12.58 10.46 -9.34
N GLY A 100 -12.06 9.31 -9.72
CA GLY A 100 -11.36 9.13 -11.00
C GLY A 100 -10.16 8.22 -10.90
N MET A 101 -9.34 8.23 -11.93
CA MET A 101 -8.15 7.38 -12.06
C MET A 101 -6.88 8.23 -12.08
N MET A 102 -5.89 7.83 -11.30
CA MET A 102 -4.52 8.32 -11.36
C MET A 102 -3.66 7.26 -12.05
N PRO A 103 -2.99 7.56 -13.15
CA PRO A 103 -2.07 6.62 -13.76
C PRO A 103 -0.81 6.43 -12.90
N ALA A 104 -0.17 5.28 -13.03
CA ALA A 104 1.10 5.00 -12.36
C ALA A 104 2.12 6.11 -12.66
N ARG A 105 2.82 6.57 -11.61
CA ARG A 105 3.82 7.66 -11.66
C ARG A 105 3.30 8.96 -12.28
N GLY A 106 1.97 9.19 -12.21
CA GLY A 106 1.36 10.34 -12.88
C GLY A 106 1.48 10.31 -14.41
N GLY A 107 1.69 9.12 -15.00
CA GLY A 107 1.91 8.92 -16.43
C GLY A 107 3.37 9.07 -16.89
N ALA A 108 4.29 9.40 -15.98
CA ALA A 108 5.71 9.59 -16.28
C ALA A 108 6.54 8.35 -15.88
N ALA A 109 6.54 7.33 -16.71
CA ALA A 109 7.18 6.04 -16.43
C ALA A 109 8.70 6.14 -16.17
N ALA A 110 9.35 7.22 -16.59
CA ALA A 110 10.78 7.43 -16.39
C ALA A 110 11.15 7.94 -14.98
N LEU A 111 10.17 8.37 -14.18
CA LEU A 111 10.45 8.80 -12.80
C LEU A 111 10.86 7.60 -11.93
N SER A 112 11.90 7.79 -11.13
CA SER A 112 12.28 6.83 -10.10
C SER A 112 11.26 6.81 -8.95
N ASP A 113 11.30 5.75 -8.15
CA ASP A 113 10.44 5.64 -6.96
C ASP A 113 10.65 6.79 -5.98
N ASP A 114 11.91 7.19 -5.78
CA ASP A 114 12.25 8.26 -4.84
C ASP A 114 11.74 9.63 -5.33
N GLU A 115 11.78 9.89 -6.63
CA GLU A 115 11.22 11.11 -7.21
C GLU A 115 9.71 11.17 -7.03
N VAL A 116 9.01 10.06 -7.27
CA VAL A 116 7.56 9.98 -7.05
C VAL A 116 7.21 10.19 -5.59
N LYS A 117 7.89 9.47 -4.67
CA LYS A 117 7.69 9.61 -3.22
C LYS A 117 7.97 11.03 -2.73
N ALA A 118 9.03 11.66 -3.22
CA ALA A 118 9.33 13.05 -2.90
C ALA A 118 8.19 14.00 -3.31
N ALA A 119 7.61 13.82 -4.50
CA ALA A 119 6.47 14.60 -4.95
C ALA A 119 5.22 14.36 -4.11
N VAL A 120 4.94 13.10 -3.70
CA VAL A 120 3.83 12.77 -2.78
C VAL A 120 4.03 13.48 -1.45
N GLN A 121 5.22 13.40 -0.86
CA GLN A 121 5.54 14.08 0.40
C GLN A 121 5.35 15.60 0.29
N PHE A 122 5.76 16.21 -0.82
CA PHE A 122 5.53 17.62 -1.07
C PHE A 122 4.03 17.96 -1.06
N MET A 123 3.20 17.20 -1.77
CA MET A 123 1.75 17.44 -1.80
C MET A 123 1.08 17.22 -0.44
N VAL A 124 1.50 16.19 0.31
CA VAL A 124 1.03 15.93 1.67
C VAL A 124 1.36 17.11 2.59
N ALA A 125 2.60 17.59 2.56
CA ALA A 125 3.04 18.72 3.38
C ALA A 125 2.25 20.02 3.11
N GLN A 126 1.82 20.24 1.88
CA GLN A 126 0.96 21.38 1.53
C GLN A 126 -0.48 21.23 2.03
N SER A 127 -0.88 20.03 2.47
CA SER A 127 -2.27 19.66 2.73
C SER A 127 -2.56 19.27 4.18
N GLN A 128 -1.56 19.40 5.06
CA GLN A 128 -1.68 19.18 6.51
C GLN A 128 -2.19 20.41 7.28
#